data_a8937488c42a18825c1edd37983363e0
#
_entry.id   a8937488c42a18825c1edd37983363e0
#
_cell.length_a   1.000
_cell.length_b   1.000
_cell.length_c   1.000
_cell.angle_alpha   90.00
_cell.angle_beta   90.00
_cell.angle_gamma   90.00
#
_symmetry.space_group_name_H-M   'P 1'
#
loop_
_entity.id
_entity.type
_entity.pdbx_description
1 polymer ?
#
loop_
_entity_poly.entity_id
_entity_poly.type
_entity_poly.pdbx_seq_one_letter_code
_entity_poly.pdbx_strand_id
1 'polypeptide(L)'
;MDAKERGGTSRARRLVLRRQRVRVLIASLLLMGHQACEALVPLAIGLAVDEAVATGEPWALVRCVCGLVLLFTVLTTCYRWFARLGRAAAIDESHALRVQLAGRSLLGSGTRRRHGELLAIASSDADQVSRAVIWVAGLAGSISALGVSCVVLLGIDVRLGALLIVTAVVTTLGLNMVSPMLSRRVSGQQDGLAAASALATDLVTGMRVVRGLSAQDGAVARYREVSRRAEAAAIRAGVGRSLQLGATVLAGTLVLAVSVGAAGLLAVEQVITVGSFVAAVGAAQFIAEPLSAAGMYLQIGAAALASGRRVDAVLDEQEDAAGDTGPATGPRVELRLDRGGCTGVVAEGRDVERILEVLRGDPAGARNGLTVTWTGGEPDAVHVEPRQAQLFTGTIAENLALGRDTAGEPRPALVASGAAPFVDAQPDGLDEHVRARGLSLSGGQRQRLALARALHADPDVLVLVDPTTALDSVTEEAVADGLHALRHGDGEPRTTVLITTSPVLLARAERVRFLTAGGEVVTGEHRTLLDEHADYYRKVVG
;
A
#
# COMPACT_ATOMS: atom_id res chain seq x y z
N MET A 1 -1.31 7.07 -27.76
CA MET A 1 -0.04 6.45 -27.28
C MET A 1 1.04 7.50 -27.41
N ASP A 2 1.06 8.45 -26.46
CA ASP A 2 1.63 9.78 -26.67
C ASP A 2 2.68 10.19 -25.65
N ALA A 3 3.55 10.95 -26.10
CA ALA A 3 4.62 11.86 -25.64
C ALA A 3 4.84 12.13 -24.11
N LYS A 4 4.05 11.59 -23.20
CA LYS A 4 4.19 11.72 -21.72
C LYS A 4 5.15 10.68 -21.09
N GLU A 5 5.64 9.71 -21.87
CA GLU A 5 6.54 8.65 -21.38
C GLU A 5 8.03 9.00 -21.35
N ARG A 6 8.42 10.19 -21.77
CA ARG A 6 9.83 10.58 -21.78
C ARG A 6 10.24 11.28 -20.48
N GLY A 7 10.90 10.52 -19.59
CA GLY A 7 11.93 11.09 -18.72
C GLY A 7 11.52 11.78 -17.42
N GLY A 8 10.28 11.68 -16.95
CA GLY A 8 9.88 12.24 -15.67
C GLY A 8 10.34 11.35 -14.50
N THR A 9 11.32 11.80 -13.72
CA THR A 9 11.57 11.22 -12.40
C THR A 9 10.28 11.35 -11.57
N SER A 10 9.75 10.23 -11.04
CA SER A 10 8.55 10.20 -10.19
C SER A 10 8.58 11.34 -9.16
N ARG A 11 7.45 12.05 -9.01
CA ARG A 11 7.26 13.15 -8.05
C ARG A 11 7.50 12.66 -6.62
N ALA A 12 6.97 11.47 -6.28
CA ALA A 12 7.16 10.85 -4.98
C ALA A 12 8.65 10.62 -4.67
N ARG A 13 9.44 10.10 -5.64
CA ARG A 13 10.88 9.92 -5.47
C ARG A 13 11.62 11.25 -5.26
N ARG A 14 11.27 12.29 -6.03
CA ARG A 14 11.88 13.63 -5.85
C ARG A 14 11.57 14.20 -4.49
N LEU A 15 10.35 13.98 -3.97
CA LEU A 15 9.95 14.40 -2.63
C LEU A 15 10.78 13.69 -1.56
N VAL A 16 10.93 12.35 -1.65
CA VAL A 16 11.74 11.54 -0.72
C VAL A 16 13.17 12.04 -0.66
N LEU A 17 13.82 12.19 -1.82
CA LEU A 17 15.21 12.63 -1.88
C LEU A 17 15.39 14.08 -1.42
N ARG A 18 14.43 14.99 -1.68
CA ARG A 18 14.48 16.39 -1.19
C ARG A 18 14.25 16.48 0.31
N ARG A 19 13.32 15.71 0.84
CA ARG A 19 12.95 15.72 2.27
C ARG A 19 14.07 15.16 3.14
N GLN A 20 14.76 14.12 2.66
CA GLN A 20 15.82 13.41 3.37
C GLN A 20 17.23 13.72 2.83
N ARG A 21 17.41 14.80 2.03
CA ARG A 21 18.64 15.09 1.30
C ARG A 21 19.92 15.04 2.14
N VAL A 22 19.87 15.59 3.34
CA VAL A 22 21.04 15.63 4.25
C VAL A 22 21.36 14.21 4.75
N ARG A 23 20.34 13.44 5.16
CA ARG A 23 20.56 12.06 5.64
C ARG A 23 21.02 11.15 4.51
N VAL A 24 20.48 11.30 3.29
CA VAL A 24 20.94 10.55 2.10
C VAL A 24 22.39 10.86 1.79
N LEU A 25 22.77 12.14 1.82
CA LEU A 25 24.15 12.57 1.58
C LEU A 25 25.10 11.97 2.61
N ILE A 26 24.81 12.13 3.90
CA ILE A 26 25.64 11.59 4.99
C ILE A 26 25.72 10.06 4.90
N ALA A 27 24.59 9.36 4.66
CA ALA A 27 24.57 7.92 4.48
C ALA A 27 25.42 7.46 3.29
N SER A 28 25.37 8.20 2.17
CA SER A 28 26.19 7.93 0.98
C SER A 28 27.67 8.11 1.28
N LEU A 29 28.08 9.20 1.92
CA LEU A 29 29.46 9.45 2.30
C LEU A 29 30.00 8.39 3.27
N LEU A 30 29.19 8.00 4.26
CA LEU A 30 29.57 6.94 5.20
C LEU A 30 29.74 5.58 4.51
N LEU A 31 28.83 5.24 3.59
CA LEU A 31 28.95 3.98 2.85
C LEU A 31 30.12 4.01 1.86
N MET A 32 30.37 5.16 1.20
CA MET A 32 31.57 5.36 0.37
C MET A 32 32.85 5.17 1.20
N GLY A 33 32.91 5.77 2.40
CA GLY A 33 34.06 5.60 3.31
C GLY A 33 34.24 4.15 3.76
N HIS A 34 33.15 3.46 4.13
CA HIS A 34 33.18 2.04 4.44
C HIS A 34 33.75 1.21 3.30
N GLN A 35 33.20 1.39 2.10
CA GLN A 35 33.59 0.65 0.90
C GLN A 35 35.01 0.97 0.43
N ALA A 36 35.46 2.22 0.61
CA ALA A 36 36.83 2.60 0.34
C ALA A 36 37.82 1.91 1.31
N CYS A 37 37.49 1.92 2.61
CA CYS A 37 38.31 1.20 3.61
C CYS A 37 38.38 -0.31 3.33
N GLU A 38 37.25 -0.92 2.94
CA GLU A 38 37.18 -2.34 2.61
C GLU A 38 38.04 -2.68 1.38
N ALA A 39 37.99 -1.85 0.33
CA ALA A 39 38.83 -1.99 -0.86
C ALA A 39 40.34 -1.83 -0.57
N LEU A 40 40.71 -1.11 0.50
CA LEU A 40 42.09 -0.91 0.93
C LEU A 40 42.62 -2.06 1.80
N VAL A 41 41.78 -2.98 2.32
CA VAL A 41 42.22 -4.09 3.17
C VAL A 41 43.28 -4.96 2.49
N PRO A 42 43.10 -5.41 1.22
CA PRO A 42 44.15 -6.20 0.53
C PRO A 42 45.49 -5.47 0.41
N LEU A 43 45.45 -4.16 0.16
CA LEU A 43 46.66 -3.33 0.08
C LEU A 43 47.35 -3.25 1.46
N ALA A 44 46.57 -3.03 2.53
CA ALA A 44 47.11 -2.97 3.89
C ALA A 44 47.75 -4.30 4.31
N ILE A 45 47.17 -5.43 3.90
CA ILE A 45 47.74 -6.77 4.13
C ILE A 45 49.04 -6.93 3.34
N GLY A 46 49.07 -6.53 2.06
CA GLY A 46 50.24 -6.56 1.22
C GLY A 46 51.41 -5.75 1.79
N LEU A 47 51.12 -4.53 2.24
CA LEU A 47 52.14 -3.69 2.92
C LEU A 47 52.64 -4.33 4.21
N ALA A 48 51.80 -4.99 4.99
CA ALA A 48 52.20 -5.70 6.19
C ALA A 48 53.13 -6.88 5.87
N VAL A 49 52.92 -7.58 4.73
CA VAL A 49 53.83 -8.64 4.26
C VAL A 49 55.17 -8.06 3.87
N ASP A 50 55.22 -6.99 3.12
CA ASP A 50 56.48 -6.40 2.66
C ASP A 50 57.25 -5.70 3.78
N GLU A 51 56.58 -4.93 4.67
CA GLU A 51 57.27 -4.19 5.71
C GLU A 51 57.56 -4.98 6.97
N ALA A 52 56.65 -5.85 7.41
CA ALA A 52 56.79 -6.56 8.68
C ALA A 52 57.35 -7.96 8.51
N VAL A 53 56.86 -8.76 7.56
CA VAL A 53 57.28 -10.15 7.39
C VAL A 53 58.61 -10.24 6.66
N ALA A 54 58.84 -9.46 5.62
CA ALA A 54 60.05 -9.47 4.83
C ALA A 54 61.27 -8.86 5.58
N THR A 55 61.04 -7.85 6.44
CA THR A 55 62.15 -7.24 7.23
C THR A 55 62.38 -7.91 8.56
N GLY A 56 61.40 -8.61 9.12
CA GLY A 56 61.48 -9.24 10.45
C GLY A 56 61.50 -8.25 11.62
N GLU A 57 61.20 -6.98 11.37
CA GLU A 57 61.24 -5.94 12.41
C GLU A 57 59.96 -5.95 13.27
N PRO A 58 60.08 -6.16 14.62
CA PRO A 58 58.88 -6.21 15.50
C PRO A 58 58.08 -4.91 15.49
N TRP A 59 58.71 -3.74 15.36
CA TRP A 59 58.05 -2.46 15.35
C TRP A 59 57.30 -2.19 14.03
N ALA A 60 57.74 -2.70 12.92
CA ALA A 60 57.03 -2.70 11.67
C ALA A 60 55.73 -3.49 11.78
N LEU A 61 55.79 -4.68 12.40
CA LEU A 61 54.58 -5.48 12.68
C LEU A 61 53.55 -4.74 13.54
N VAL A 62 54.01 -4.09 14.64
CA VAL A 62 53.12 -3.31 15.51
C VAL A 62 52.44 -2.17 14.74
N ARG A 63 53.20 -1.43 13.91
CA ARG A 63 52.62 -0.34 13.05
C ARG A 63 51.58 -0.88 12.09
N CYS A 64 51.84 -2.00 11.42
CA CYS A 64 50.89 -2.61 10.48
C CYS A 64 49.63 -3.11 11.18
N VAL A 65 49.77 -3.76 12.35
CA VAL A 65 48.60 -4.18 13.15
C VAL A 65 47.80 -2.98 13.62
N CYS A 66 48.42 -1.92 14.14
CA CYS A 66 47.73 -0.69 14.52
C CYS A 66 47.01 -0.04 13.32
N GLY A 67 47.65 -0.02 12.14
CA GLY A 67 47.04 0.48 10.90
C GLY A 67 45.83 -0.33 10.49
N LEU A 68 45.88 -1.64 10.54
CA LEU A 68 44.73 -2.52 10.28
C LEU A 68 43.61 -2.34 11.30
N VAL A 69 43.91 -2.25 12.59
CA VAL A 69 42.93 -1.98 13.64
C VAL A 69 42.24 -0.64 13.40
N LEU A 70 42.98 0.41 13.04
CA LEU A 70 42.41 1.71 12.69
C LEU A 70 41.50 1.61 11.46
N LEU A 71 41.95 0.95 10.39
CA LEU A 71 41.20 0.74 9.16
C LEU A 71 39.87 0.03 9.43
N PHE A 72 39.89 -1.07 10.18
CA PHE A 72 38.67 -1.79 10.56
C PHE A 72 37.76 -1.00 11.51
N THR A 73 38.33 -0.19 12.38
CA THR A 73 37.57 0.70 13.27
C THR A 73 36.80 1.74 12.46
N VAL A 74 37.47 2.40 11.49
CA VAL A 74 36.83 3.36 10.58
C VAL A 74 35.76 2.69 9.73
N LEU A 75 36.10 1.56 9.11
CA LEU A 75 35.21 0.74 8.30
C LEU A 75 33.91 0.39 9.06
N THR A 76 34.06 -0.19 10.26
CA THR A 76 32.93 -0.61 11.10
C THR A 76 32.09 0.59 11.57
N THR A 77 32.73 1.69 11.94
CA THR A 77 32.05 2.91 12.38
C THR A 77 31.25 3.53 11.25
N CYS A 78 31.82 3.63 10.05
CA CYS A 78 31.14 4.12 8.85
C CYS A 78 29.90 3.28 8.53
N TYR A 79 30.04 1.93 8.53
CA TYR A 79 28.91 1.03 8.27
C TYR A 79 27.82 1.14 9.33
N ARG A 80 28.20 1.20 10.61
CA ARG A 80 27.26 1.31 11.73
C ARG A 80 26.41 2.56 11.63
N TRP A 81 27.01 3.69 11.32
CA TRP A 81 26.29 4.96 11.17
C TRP A 81 25.47 5.02 9.89
N PHE A 82 26.00 4.51 8.76
CA PHE A 82 25.23 4.33 7.54
C PHE A 82 23.98 3.50 7.79
N ALA A 83 24.11 2.33 8.41
CA ALA A 83 22.99 1.44 8.65
C ALA A 83 21.91 2.06 9.55
N ARG A 84 22.30 2.87 10.53
CA ARG A 84 21.37 3.60 11.40
C ARG A 84 20.65 4.73 10.66
N LEU A 85 21.40 5.62 10.03
CA LEU A 85 20.85 6.81 9.37
C LEU A 85 20.03 6.44 8.14
N GLY A 86 20.50 5.48 7.33
CA GLY A 86 19.81 5.02 6.13
C GLY A 86 18.49 4.32 6.45
N ARG A 87 18.49 3.45 7.47
CA ARG A 87 17.25 2.77 7.91
C ARG A 87 16.26 3.74 8.55
N ALA A 88 16.72 4.63 9.42
CA ALA A 88 15.86 5.65 10.02
C ALA A 88 15.21 6.52 8.93
N ALA A 89 15.99 7.01 7.97
CA ALA A 89 15.46 7.82 6.87
C ALA A 89 14.43 7.05 6.02
N ALA A 90 14.66 5.77 5.75
CA ALA A 90 13.72 4.94 4.99
C ALA A 90 12.41 4.69 5.78
N ILE A 91 12.50 4.42 7.08
CA ILE A 91 11.32 4.20 7.94
C ILE A 91 10.49 5.49 8.06
N ASP A 92 11.14 6.61 8.37
CA ASP A 92 10.46 7.91 8.50
C ASP A 92 9.73 8.29 7.21
N GLU A 93 10.34 8.03 6.06
CA GLU A 93 9.74 8.34 4.77
C GLU A 93 8.62 7.39 4.37
N SER A 94 8.77 6.07 4.65
CA SER A 94 7.70 5.10 4.48
C SER A 94 6.47 5.48 5.31
N HIS A 95 6.68 5.86 6.58
CA HIS A 95 5.61 6.32 7.45
C HIS A 95 4.94 7.59 6.90
N ALA A 96 5.72 8.60 6.51
CA ALA A 96 5.19 9.85 5.98
C ALA A 96 4.36 9.64 4.69
N LEU A 97 4.81 8.76 3.79
CA LEU A 97 4.05 8.40 2.58
C LEU A 97 2.76 7.65 2.92
N ARG A 98 2.79 6.73 3.88
CA ARG A 98 1.59 6.01 4.34
C ARG A 98 0.55 6.96 4.92
N VAL A 99 0.95 7.87 5.81
CA VAL A 99 0.06 8.88 6.40
C VAL A 99 -0.52 9.79 5.32
N GLN A 100 0.31 10.23 4.36
CA GLN A 100 -0.15 11.07 3.26
C GLN A 100 -1.15 10.35 2.35
N LEU A 101 -0.89 9.10 1.99
CA LEU A 101 -1.80 8.28 1.17
C LEU A 101 -3.09 7.97 1.91
N ALA A 102 -3.01 7.59 3.20
CA ALA A 102 -4.19 7.32 4.02
C ALA A 102 -5.03 8.58 4.22
N GLY A 103 -4.41 9.71 4.56
CA GLY A 103 -5.11 10.98 4.73
C GLY A 103 -5.83 11.42 3.46
N ARG A 104 -5.18 11.31 2.30
CA ARG A 104 -5.81 11.64 1.02
C ARG A 104 -6.93 10.66 0.65
N SER A 105 -6.78 9.36 0.93
CA SER A 105 -7.83 8.36 0.68
C SER A 105 -9.05 8.55 1.58
N LEU A 106 -8.88 9.10 2.78
CA LEU A 106 -9.98 9.39 3.72
C LEU A 106 -10.68 10.73 3.42
N LEU A 107 -9.94 11.73 2.94
CA LEU A 107 -10.46 13.07 2.70
C LEU A 107 -10.90 13.29 1.25
N GLY A 108 -10.50 12.42 0.32
CA GLY A 108 -10.83 12.52 -1.11
C GLY A 108 -12.16 11.86 -1.42
N SER A 109 -13.06 12.61 -2.07
CA SER A 109 -14.30 12.08 -2.64
C SER A 109 -13.95 11.14 -3.81
N GLY A 110 -14.23 9.84 -3.65
CA GLY A 110 -14.39 8.89 -4.75
C GLY A 110 -13.14 8.45 -5.50
N THR A 111 -12.23 7.71 -4.86
CA THR A 111 -11.21 6.96 -5.62
C THR A 111 -11.88 5.80 -6.36
N ARG A 112 -11.78 5.79 -7.72
CA ARG A 112 -12.25 4.67 -8.58
C ARG A 112 -11.52 3.35 -8.34
N ARG A 113 -10.47 3.34 -7.52
CA ARG A 113 -9.62 2.17 -7.26
C ARG A 113 -10.24 1.24 -6.23
N ARG A 114 -9.99 -0.07 -6.39
CA ARG A 114 -10.43 -1.07 -5.42
C ARG A 114 -9.70 -0.87 -4.09
N HIS A 115 -10.41 -1.00 -2.97
CA HIS A 115 -9.84 -0.85 -1.62
C HIS A 115 -8.55 -1.67 -1.39
N GLY A 116 -8.47 -2.89 -1.95
CA GLY A 116 -7.28 -3.72 -1.87
C GLY A 116 -6.07 -3.16 -2.63
N GLU A 117 -6.29 -2.47 -3.74
CA GLU A 117 -5.23 -1.80 -4.51
C GLU A 117 -4.65 -0.61 -3.75
N LEU A 118 -5.52 0.23 -3.17
CA LEU A 118 -5.09 1.36 -2.33
C LEU A 118 -4.29 0.90 -1.11
N LEU A 119 -4.74 -0.18 -0.46
CA LEU A 119 -4.01 -0.76 0.67
C LEU A 119 -2.64 -1.30 0.25
N ALA A 120 -2.54 -1.95 -0.91
CA ALA A 120 -1.27 -2.43 -1.45
C ALA A 120 -0.32 -1.27 -1.77
N ILE A 121 -0.81 -0.18 -2.37
CA ILE A 121 -0.02 1.03 -2.66
C ILE A 121 0.44 1.70 -1.36
N ALA A 122 -0.46 1.88 -0.40
CA ALA A 122 -0.15 2.52 0.88
C ALA A 122 0.81 1.69 1.75
N SER A 123 0.85 0.37 1.62
CA SER A 123 1.74 -0.51 2.39
C SER A 123 3.03 -0.84 1.62
N SER A 124 2.92 -1.62 0.54
CA SER A 124 4.06 -2.18 -0.19
C SER A 124 4.78 -1.14 -1.05
N ASP A 125 4.04 -0.29 -1.79
CA ASP A 125 4.67 0.69 -2.69
C ASP A 125 5.32 1.83 -1.92
N ALA A 126 4.75 2.28 -0.81
CA ALA A 126 5.39 3.25 0.08
C ALA A 126 6.74 2.75 0.60
N ASP A 127 6.85 1.47 0.98
CA ASP A 127 8.11 0.85 1.39
C ASP A 127 9.12 0.78 0.24
N GLN A 128 8.68 0.42 -0.96
CA GLN A 128 9.57 0.36 -2.12
C GLN A 128 10.14 1.74 -2.48
N VAL A 129 9.30 2.78 -2.45
CA VAL A 129 9.74 4.15 -2.73
C VAL A 129 10.74 4.64 -1.67
N SER A 130 10.52 4.35 -0.39
CA SER A 130 11.42 4.74 0.70
C SER A 130 12.81 4.10 0.58
N ARG A 131 12.94 2.92 -0.04
CA ARG A 131 14.21 2.27 -0.33
C ARG A 131 15.10 3.03 -1.31
N ALA A 132 14.59 4.08 -1.95
CA ALA A 132 15.39 4.97 -2.79
C ALA A 132 16.59 5.57 -2.03
N VAL A 133 16.49 5.77 -0.71
CA VAL A 133 17.59 6.23 0.16
C VAL A 133 18.74 5.22 0.15
N ILE A 134 18.41 3.93 0.34
CA ILE A 134 19.39 2.83 0.38
C ILE A 134 19.99 2.61 -1.02
N TRP A 135 19.18 2.72 -2.06
CA TRP A 135 19.63 2.61 -3.45
C TRP A 135 20.69 3.65 -3.80
N VAL A 136 20.46 4.93 -3.50
CA VAL A 136 21.41 6.01 -3.81
C VAL A 136 22.72 5.83 -3.05
N ALA A 137 22.64 5.55 -1.74
CA ALA A 137 23.82 5.33 -0.92
C ALA A 137 24.60 4.09 -1.37
N GLY A 138 23.88 3.00 -1.66
CA GLY A 138 24.50 1.73 -2.11
C GLY A 138 25.22 1.87 -3.45
N LEU A 139 24.62 2.58 -4.41
CA LEU A 139 25.25 2.83 -5.71
C LEU A 139 26.50 3.71 -5.54
N ALA A 140 26.45 4.76 -4.72
CA ALA A 140 27.60 5.60 -4.42
C ALA A 140 28.72 4.80 -3.73
N GLY A 141 28.39 3.92 -2.78
CA GLY A 141 29.35 3.02 -2.15
C GLY A 141 30.01 2.07 -3.15
N SER A 142 29.23 1.43 -4.02
CA SER A 142 29.77 0.54 -5.07
C SER A 142 30.72 1.25 -6.03
N ILE A 143 30.38 2.49 -6.43
CA ILE A 143 31.27 3.32 -7.28
C ILE A 143 32.56 3.63 -6.54
N SER A 144 32.49 3.97 -5.25
CA SER A 144 33.67 4.22 -4.41
C SER A 144 34.59 2.98 -4.32
N ALA A 145 34.00 1.82 -4.03
CA ALA A 145 34.74 0.55 -3.95
C ALA A 145 35.46 0.23 -5.26
N LEU A 146 34.74 0.30 -6.39
CA LEU A 146 35.33 0.05 -7.71
C LEU A 146 36.45 1.05 -8.03
N GLY A 147 36.22 2.34 -7.74
CA GLY A 147 37.23 3.38 -7.96
C GLY A 147 38.51 3.13 -7.16
N VAL A 148 38.39 2.85 -5.86
CA VAL A 148 39.56 2.57 -5.01
C VAL A 148 40.26 1.27 -5.45
N SER A 149 39.52 0.19 -5.73
CA SER A 149 40.11 -1.05 -6.22
C SER A 149 40.85 -0.88 -7.54
N CYS A 150 40.30 -0.11 -8.48
CA CYS A 150 40.99 0.23 -9.73
C CYS A 150 42.28 1.00 -9.48
N VAL A 151 42.26 2.01 -8.60
CA VAL A 151 43.46 2.78 -8.24
C VAL A 151 44.52 1.91 -7.61
N VAL A 152 44.16 1.00 -6.68
CA VAL A 152 45.09 0.06 -6.04
C VAL A 152 45.72 -0.85 -7.08
N LEU A 153 44.92 -1.49 -7.95
CA LEU A 153 45.44 -2.42 -8.95
C LEU A 153 46.36 -1.75 -9.99
N LEU A 154 45.95 -0.58 -10.50
CA LEU A 154 46.75 0.17 -11.45
C LEU A 154 48.03 0.76 -10.81
N GLY A 155 47.98 1.02 -9.49
CA GLY A 155 49.15 1.50 -8.73
C GLY A 155 50.20 0.41 -8.48
N ILE A 156 49.82 -0.87 -8.47
CA ILE A 156 50.75 -2.01 -8.35
C ILE A 156 51.51 -2.21 -9.66
N ASP A 157 50.78 -2.43 -10.75
CA ASP A 157 51.31 -2.52 -12.10
C ASP A 157 50.15 -2.23 -13.09
N VAL A 158 50.41 -1.32 -14.08
CA VAL A 158 49.38 -0.86 -15.00
C VAL A 158 48.86 -1.98 -15.92
N ARG A 159 49.72 -2.87 -16.38
CA ARG A 159 49.35 -3.99 -17.28
C ARG A 159 48.57 -5.05 -16.51
N LEU A 160 49.06 -5.41 -15.34
CA LEU A 160 48.37 -6.34 -14.42
C LEU A 160 47.01 -5.80 -14.00
N GLY A 161 46.95 -4.53 -13.56
CA GLY A 161 45.72 -3.89 -13.13
C GLY A 161 44.70 -3.85 -14.27
N ALA A 162 45.08 -3.46 -15.47
CA ALA A 162 44.19 -3.46 -16.63
C ALA A 162 43.62 -4.86 -16.94
N LEU A 163 44.50 -5.91 -16.94
CA LEU A 163 44.08 -7.28 -17.18
C LEU A 163 43.04 -7.73 -16.15
N LEU A 164 43.28 -7.49 -14.86
CA LEU A 164 42.42 -7.94 -13.77
C LEU A 164 41.08 -7.19 -13.78
N ILE A 165 41.08 -5.87 -14.03
CA ILE A 165 39.87 -5.08 -14.17
C ILE A 165 39.02 -5.58 -15.35
N VAL A 166 39.62 -5.78 -16.52
CA VAL A 166 38.93 -6.30 -17.71
C VAL A 166 38.35 -7.69 -17.42
N THR A 167 39.13 -8.59 -16.81
CA THR A 167 38.68 -9.95 -16.44
C THR A 167 37.44 -9.88 -15.51
N ALA A 168 37.49 -9.06 -14.46
CA ALA A 168 36.39 -8.89 -13.52
C ALA A 168 35.14 -8.32 -14.19
N VAL A 169 35.30 -7.30 -15.03
CA VAL A 169 34.18 -6.66 -15.76
C VAL A 169 33.55 -7.65 -16.76
N VAL A 170 34.35 -8.33 -17.58
CA VAL A 170 33.86 -9.30 -18.58
C VAL A 170 33.12 -10.45 -17.90
N THR A 171 33.68 -10.97 -16.82
CA THR A 171 33.06 -12.06 -16.07
C THR A 171 31.73 -11.65 -15.44
N THR A 172 31.67 -10.46 -14.85
CA THR A 172 30.43 -9.93 -14.25
C THR A 172 29.38 -9.59 -15.29
N LEU A 173 29.77 -9.01 -16.42
CA LEU A 173 28.83 -8.75 -17.54
C LEU A 173 28.29 -10.08 -18.09
N GLY A 174 29.13 -11.11 -18.24
CA GLY A 174 28.71 -12.45 -18.64
C GLY A 174 27.65 -13.03 -17.68
N LEU A 175 27.87 -12.92 -16.37
CA LEU A 175 26.88 -13.33 -15.37
C LEU A 175 25.57 -12.55 -15.46
N ASN A 176 25.64 -11.23 -15.67
CA ASN A 176 24.47 -10.38 -15.80
C ASN A 176 23.65 -10.65 -17.07
N MET A 177 24.25 -11.13 -18.16
CA MET A 177 23.52 -11.55 -19.35
C MET A 177 22.65 -12.79 -19.12
N VAL A 178 23.02 -13.67 -18.19
CA VAL A 178 22.24 -14.86 -17.83
C VAL A 178 21.13 -14.54 -16.82
N SER A 179 21.28 -13.49 -16.03
CA SER A 179 20.35 -13.10 -14.96
C SER A 179 18.88 -12.89 -15.39
N PRO A 180 18.54 -12.25 -16.54
CA PRO A 180 17.15 -12.05 -16.95
C PRO A 180 16.40 -13.35 -17.25
N MET A 181 17.10 -14.37 -17.73
CA MET A 181 16.51 -15.71 -17.97
C MET A 181 16.10 -16.37 -16.66
N LEU A 182 16.88 -16.12 -15.59
CA LEU A 182 16.62 -16.66 -14.26
C LEU A 182 15.51 -15.92 -13.54
N SER A 183 15.45 -14.59 -13.64
CA SER A 183 14.42 -13.77 -12.97
C SER A 183 13.01 -14.11 -13.47
N ARG A 184 12.82 -14.45 -14.74
CA ARG A 184 11.54 -14.94 -15.28
C ARG A 184 11.08 -16.24 -14.61
N ARG A 185 11.99 -17.14 -14.27
CA ARG A 185 11.66 -18.41 -13.58
C ARG A 185 11.27 -18.16 -12.12
N VAL A 186 11.89 -17.19 -11.46
CA VAL A 186 11.53 -16.80 -10.09
C VAL A 186 10.15 -16.11 -10.05
N SER A 187 9.83 -15.28 -11.04
CA SER A 187 8.50 -14.68 -11.17
C SER A 187 7.41 -15.76 -11.30
N GLY A 188 7.60 -16.76 -12.18
CA GLY A 188 6.65 -17.86 -12.32
C GLY A 188 6.47 -18.70 -11.04
N GLN A 189 7.47 -18.78 -10.17
CA GLN A 189 7.33 -19.41 -8.85
C GLN A 189 6.42 -18.57 -7.94
N GLN A 190 6.60 -17.25 -7.91
CA GLN A 190 5.78 -16.35 -7.09
C GLN A 190 4.32 -16.36 -7.54
N ASP A 191 4.06 -16.34 -8.86
CA ASP A 191 2.72 -16.42 -9.42
C ASP A 191 2.02 -17.75 -9.06
N GLY A 192 2.75 -18.87 -9.14
CA GLY A 192 2.24 -20.17 -8.72
C GLY A 192 1.89 -20.23 -7.23
N LEU A 193 2.74 -19.68 -6.38
CA LEU A 193 2.50 -19.63 -4.94
C LEU A 193 1.31 -18.71 -4.60
N ALA A 194 1.21 -17.57 -5.26
CA ALA A 194 0.08 -16.64 -5.08
C ALA A 194 -1.26 -17.31 -5.47
N ALA A 195 -1.29 -18.03 -6.59
CA ALA A 195 -2.49 -18.76 -7.03
C ALA A 195 -2.89 -19.86 -6.02
N ALA A 196 -1.91 -20.61 -5.49
CA ALA A 196 -2.19 -21.63 -4.47
C ALA A 196 -2.69 -21.02 -3.16
N SER A 197 -2.11 -19.92 -2.73
CA SER A 197 -2.52 -19.19 -1.52
C SER A 197 -3.92 -18.58 -1.65
N ALA A 198 -4.25 -18.00 -2.81
CA ALA A 198 -5.58 -17.47 -3.09
C ALA A 198 -6.64 -18.56 -3.02
N LEU A 199 -6.40 -19.69 -3.69
CA LEU A 199 -7.33 -20.82 -3.65
C LEU A 199 -7.48 -21.41 -2.25
N ALA A 200 -6.39 -21.50 -1.46
CA ALA A 200 -6.47 -21.95 -0.07
C ALA A 200 -7.36 -21.01 0.76
N THR A 201 -7.19 -19.70 0.61
CA THR A 201 -8.01 -18.69 1.31
C THR A 201 -9.48 -18.81 0.92
N ASP A 202 -9.78 -18.97 -0.36
CA ASP A 202 -11.16 -19.16 -0.85
C ASP A 202 -11.80 -20.42 -0.27
N LEU A 203 -11.07 -21.54 -0.27
CA LEU A 203 -11.57 -22.80 0.27
C LEU A 203 -11.80 -22.73 1.80
N VAL A 204 -10.90 -22.06 2.53
CA VAL A 204 -11.07 -21.85 3.99
C VAL A 204 -12.25 -20.93 4.28
N THR A 205 -12.38 -19.84 3.53
CA THR A 205 -13.50 -18.90 3.69
C THR A 205 -14.83 -19.55 3.34
N GLY A 206 -14.85 -20.37 2.27
CA GLY A 206 -16.02 -21.14 1.82
C GLY A 206 -16.20 -22.50 2.52
N MET A 207 -15.45 -22.82 3.58
CA MET A 207 -15.43 -24.15 4.20
C MET A 207 -16.82 -24.67 4.62
N ARG A 208 -17.69 -23.76 5.08
CA ARG A 208 -19.06 -24.10 5.46
C ARG A 208 -19.86 -24.62 4.27
N VAL A 209 -19.71 -24.01 3.09
CA VAL A 209 -20.36 -24.43 1.84
C VAL A 209 -19.77 -25.75 1.35
N VAL A 210 -18.44 -25.88 1.36
CA VAL A 210 -17.74 -27.12 0.96
C VAL A 210 -18.21 -28.31 1.81
N ARG A 211 -18.37 -28.13 3.12
CA ARG A 211 -18.88 -29.17 4.02
C ARG A 211 -20.36 -29.44 3.79
N GLY A 212 -21.19 -28.40 3.63
CA GLY A 212 -22.63 -28.53 3.41
C GLY A 212 -22.98 -29.29 2.12
N LEU A 213 -22.15 -29.14 1.08
CA LEU A 213 -22.29 -29.84 -0.19
C LEU A 213 -21.54 -31.18 -0.27
N SER A 214 -20.87 -31.59 0.81
CA SER A 214 -20.00 -32.79 0.84
C SER A 214 -18.94 -32.80 -0.27
N ALA A 215 -18.44 -31.60 -0.65
CA ALA A 215 -17.54 -31.39 -1.80
C ALA A 215 -16.04 -31.39 -1.40
N GLN A 216 -15.67 -31.98 -0.25
CA GLN A 216 -14.29 -31.95 0.27
C GLN A 216 -13.29 -32.58 -0.66
N ASP A 217 -13.61 -33.73 -1.25
CA ASP A 217 -12.69 -34.45 -2.15
C ASP A 217 -12.41 -33.66 -3.42
N GLY A 218 -13.43 -33.01 -4.00
CA GLY A 218 -13.29 -32.13 -5.14
C GLY A 218 -12.44 -30.89 -4.81
N ALA A 219 -12.64 -30.29 -3.64
CA ALA A 219 -11.86 -29.15 -3.17
C ALA A 219 -10.39 -29.51 -2.98
N VAL A 220 -10.11 -30.67 -2.36
CA VAL A 220 -8.75 -31.19 -2.16
C VAL A 220 -8.09 -31.53 -3.50
N ALA A 221 -8.81 -32.15 -4.42
CA ALA A 221 -8.28 -32.48 -5.75
C ALA A 221 -7.88 -31.19 -6.51
N ARG A 222 -8.74 -30.17 -6.48
CA ARG A 222 -8.47 -28.87 -7.12
C ARG A 222 -7.26 -28.16 -6.48
N TYR A 223 -7.16 -28.17 -5.15
CA TYR A 223 -6.00 -27.57 -4.46
C TYR A 223 -4.70 -28.32 -4.79
N ARG A 224 -4.72 -29.65 -4.80
CA ARG A 224 -3.56 -30.48 -5.19
C ARG A 224 -3.06 -30.16 -6.60
N GLU A 225 -3.94 -29.95 -7.53
CA GLU A 225 -3.58 -29.59 -8.92
C GLU A 225 -2.84 -28.25 -8.97
N VAL A 226 -3.37 -27.21 -8.32
CA VAL A 226 -2.74 -25.88 -8.26
C VAL A 226 -1.42 -25.94 -7.49
N SER A 227 -1.37 -26.65 -6.36
CA SER A 227 -0.17 -26.87 -5.54
C SER A 227 0.95 -27.57 -6.31
N ARG A 228 0.63 -28.62 -7.11
CA ARG A 228 1.62 -29.31 -7.96
C ARG A 228 2.20 -28.39 -9.04
N ARG A 229 1.39 -27.50 -9.61
CA ARG A 229 1.89 -26.50 -10.57
C ARG A 229 2.85 -25.51 -9.90
N ALA A 230 2.53 -25.07 -8.70
CA ALA A 230 3.40 -24.22 -7.89
C ALA A 230 4.71 -24.93 -7.51
N GLU A 231 4.64 -26.21 -7.11
CA GLU A 231 5.81 -27.06 -6.83
C GLU A 231 6.72 -27.19 -8.05
N ALA A 232 6.15 -27.52 -9.20
CA ALA A 232 6.92 -27.64 -10.45
C ALA A 232 7.61 -26.32 -10.84
N ALA A 233 6.93 -25.17 -10.61
CA ALA A 233 7.53 -23.86 -10.82
C ALA A 233 8.64 -23.56 -9.81
N ALA A 234 8.48 -23.96 -8.55
CA ALA A 234 9.49 -23.80 -7.50
C ALA A 234 10.74 -24.64 -7.78
N ILE A 235 10.59 -25.89 -8.25
CA ILE A 235 11.71 -26.75 -8.65
C ILE A 235 12.48 -26.11 -9.81
N ARG A 236 11.77 -25.64 -10.86
CA ARG A 236 12.43 -24.95 -11.99
C ARG A 236 13.19 -23.69 -11.57
N ALA A 237 12.61 -22.91 -10.66
CA ALA A 237 13.27 -21.73 -10.11
C ALA A 237 14.47 -22.11 -9.25
N GLY A 238 14.37 -23.19 -8.46
CA GLY A 238 15.47 -23.75 -7.67
C GLY A 238 16.66 -24.18 -8.52
N VAL A 239 16.43 -24.93 -9.58
CA VAL A 239 17.47 -25.29 -10.56
C VAL A 239 18.11 -24.05 -11.18
N GLY A 240 17.30 -23.05 -11.52
CA GLY A 240 17.82 -21.76 -12.01
C GLY A 240 18.77 -21.10 -11.00
N ARG A 241 18.37 -21.00 -9.73
CA ARG A 241 19.21 -20.43 -8.66
C ARG A 241 20.51 -21.20 -8.46
N SER A 242 20.45 -22.54 -8.50
CA SER A 242 21.64 -23.40 -8.37
C SER A 242 22.62 -23.17 -9.52
N LEU A 243 22.11 -23.06 -10.77
CA LEU A 243 22.93 -22.74 -11.94
C LEU A 243 23.58 -21.35 -11.81
N GLN A 244 22.84 -20.36 -11.30
CA GLN A 244 23.39 -19.02 -11.05
C GLN A 244 24.51 -19.04 -10.00
N LEU A 245 24.28 -19.74 -8.87
CA LEU A 245 25.31 -19.91 -7.85
C LEU A 245 26.55 -20.59 -8.42
N GLY A 246 26.37 -21.68 -9.16
CA GLY A 246 27.49 -22.38 -9.83
C GLY A 246 28.25 -21.47 -10.80
N ALA A 247 27.52 -20.70 -11.63
CA ALA A 247 28.15 -19.74 -12.54
C ALA A 247 28.91 -18.64 -11.78
N THR A 248 28.37 -18.15 -10.67
CA THR A 248 29.06 -17.15 -9.82
C THR A 248 30.33 -17.70 -9.20
N VAL A 249 30.32 -18.95 -8.71
CA VAL A 249 31.50 -19.61 -8.16
C VAL A 249 32.55 -19.80 -9.25
N LEU A 250 32.16 -20.31 -10.43
CA LEU A 250 33.07 -20.45 -11.58
C LEU A 250 33.70 -19.13 -12.00
N ALA A 251 32.88 -18.07 -12.04
CA ALA A 251 33.35 -16.72 -12.36
C ALA A 251 34.40 -16.22 -11.36
N GLY A 252 34.12 -16.36 -10.06
CA GLY A 252 35.06 -15.98 -9.00
C GLY A 252 36.37 -16.82 -9.06
N THR A 253 36.25 -18.12 -9.34
CA THR A 253 37.43 -19.01 -9.51
C THR A 253 38.26 -18.61 -10.73
N LEU A 254 37.63 -18.19 -11.83
CA LEU A 254 38.34 -17.73 -13.02
C LEU A 254 39.12 -16.43 -12.74
N VAL A 255 38.48 -15.46 -12.07
CA VAL A 255 39.14 -14.22 -11.65
C VAL A 255 40.31 -14.53 -10.73
N LEU A 256 40.17 -15.46 -9.77
CA LEU A 256 41.22 -15.90 -8.89
C LEU A 256 42.38 -16.54 -9.68
N ALA A 257 42.09 -17.49 -10.57
CA ALA A 257 43.09 -18.19 -11.35
C ALA A 257 43.91 -17.22 -12.23
N VAL A 258 43.25 -16.29 -12.90
CA VAL A 258 43.91 -15.24 -13.71
C VAL A 258 44.75 -14.34 -12.82
N SER A 259 44.23 -13.93 -11.65
CA SER A 259 44.96 -13.07 -10.70
C SER A 259 46.21 -13.74 -10.16
N VAL A 260 46.06 -14.96 -9.67
CA VAL A 260 47.21 -15.74 -9.11
C VAL A 260 48.23 -16.03 -10.20
N GLY A 261 47.79 -16.44 -11.40
CA GLY A 261 48.69 -16.75 -12.51
C GLY A 261 49.47 -15.51 -12.99
N ALA A 262 48.75 -14.42 -13.30
CA ALA A 262 49.39 -13.23 -13.84
C ALA A 262 50.25 -12.49 -12.80
N ALA A 263 49.74 -12.27 -11.60
CA ALA A 263 50.49 -11.61 -10.53
C ALA A 263 51.63 -12.51 -10.01
N GLY A 264 51.40 -13.84 -9.97
CA GLY A 264 52.42 -14.81 -9.57
C GLY A 264 53.62 -14.83 -10.51
N LEU A 265 53.42 -14.79 -11.83
CA LEU A 265 54.49 -14.68 -12.81
C LEU A 265 55.34 -13.42 -12.60
N LEU A 266 54.69 -12.25 -12.42
CA LEU A 266 55.37 -10.99 -12.15
C LEU A 266 56.11 -10.98 -10.83
N ALA A 267 55.63 -11.69 -9.82
CA ALA A 267 56.32 -11.85 -8.53
C ALA A 267 57.54 -12.76 -8.65
N VAL A 268 57.46 -13.84 -9.41
CA VAL A 268 58.62 -14.75 -9.69
C VAL A 268 59.69 -14.02 -10.51
N GLU A 269 59.27 -13.18 -11.46
CA GLU A 269 60.17 -12.33 -12.24
C GLU A 269 60.72 -11.12 -11.46
N GLN A 270 60.32 -10.99 -10.16
CA GLN A 270 60.72 -9.89 -9.26
C GLN A 270 60.31 -8.48 -9.78
N VAL A 271 59.30 -8.41 -10.63
CA VAL A 271 58.72 -7.13 -11.14
C VAL A 271 57.85 -6.50 -10.03
N ILE A 272 57.17 -7.31 -9.25
CA ILE A 272 56.39 -6.89 -8.09
C ILE A 272 56.85 -7.64 -6.83
N THR A 273 56.62 -7.02 -5.65
CA THR A 273 56.90 -7.64 -4.36
C THR A 273 55.91 -8.73 -4.01
N VAL A 274 56.24 -9.59 -3.02
CA VAL A 274 55.33 -10.62 -2.48
C VAL A 274 54.07 -9.96 -1.88
N GLY A 275 54.23 -8.84 -1.19
CA GLY A 275 53.12 -8.09 -0.64
C GLY A 275 52.23 -7.50 -1.73
N SER A 276 52.83 -6.98 -2.80
CA SER A 276 52.07 -6.50 -3.98
C SER A 276 51.33 -7.63 -4.68
N PHE A 277 51.87 -8.83 -4.75
CA PHE A 277 51.18 -10.03 -5.22
C PHE A 277 49.90 -10.32 -4.38
N VAL A 278 50.04 -10.34 -3.05
CA VAL A 278 48.94 -10.58 -2.13
C VAL A 278 47.87 -9.49 -2.29
N ALA A 279 48.29 -8.22 -2.37
CA ALA A 279 47.39 -7.08 -2.58
C ALA A 279 46.62 -7.18 -3.91
N ALA A 280 47.32 -7.54 -5.01
CA ALA A 280 46.70 -7.67 -6.34
C ALA A 280 45.64 -8.77 -6.38
N VAL A 281 45.97 -9.96 -5.83
CA VAL A 281 45.03 -11.08 -5.79
C VAL A 281 43.80 -10.73 -4.95
N GLY A 282 43.97 -10.14 -3.77
CA GLY A 282 42.90 -9.73 -2.89
C GLY A 282 42.03 -8.63 -3.49
N ALA A 283 42.63 -7.59 -4.08
CA ALA A 283 41.91 -6.50 -4.70
C ALA A 283 41.12 -6.94 -5.97
N ALA A 284 41.68 -7.85 -6.78
CA ALA A 284 40.98 -8.40 -7.93
C ALA A 284 39.76 -9.21 -7.55
N GLN A 285 39.82 -10.00 -6.48
CA GLN A 285 38.68 -10.73 -5.95
C GLN A 285 37.61 -9.81 -5.38
N PHE A 286 37.99 -8.71 -4.74
CA PHE A 286 37.10 -7.76 -4.13
C PHE A 286 36.27 -6.99 -5.19
N ILE A 287 36.72 -6.81 -6.43
CA ILE A 287 35.96 -6.09 -7.47
C ILE A 287 34.61 -6.74 -7.81
N ALA A 288 34.52 -8.05 -7.73
CA ALA A 288 33.31 -8.79 -8.11
C ALA A 288 32.11 -8.45 -7.22
N GLU A 289 32.32 -8.21 -5.93
CA GLU A 289 31.27 -7.91 -4.98
C GLU A 289 30.62 -6.53 -5.21
N PRO A 290 31.37 -5.39 -5.23
CA PRO A 290 30.79 -4.08 -5.52
C PRO A 290 30.11 -3.99 -6.89
N LEU A 291 30.62 -4.69 -7.88
CA LEU A 291 30.03 -4.72 -9.22
C LEU A 291 28.69 -5.46 -9.23
N SER A 292 28.59 -6.58 -8.52
CA SER A 292 27.34 -7.32 -8.31
C SER A 292 26.34 -6.51 -7.45
N ALA A 293 26.82 -5.85 -6.40
CA ALA A 293 26.04 -4.98 -5.54
C ALA A 293 25.46 -3.79 -6.30
N ALA A 294 26.24 -3.17 -7.20
CA ALA A 294 25.75 -2.10 -8.08
C ALA A 294 24.56 -2.57 -8.92
N GLY A 295 24.63 -3.78 -9.50
CA GLY A 295 23.51 -4.39 -10.23
C GLY A 295 22.26 -4.57 -9.35
N MET A 296 22.42 -5.04 -8.12
CA MET A 296 21.33 -5.17 -7.15
C MET A 296 20.71 -3.80 -6.79
N TYR A 297 21.55 -2.80 -6.53
CA TYR A 297 21.06 -1.45 -6.23
C TYR A 297 20.31 -0.83 -7.41
N LEU A 298 20.74 -1.06 -8.65
CA LEU A 298 20.00 -0.64 -9.84
C LEU A 298 18.60 -1.29 -9.92
N GLN A 299 18.48 -2.56 -9.56
CA GLN A 299 17.18 -3.25 -9.49
C GLN A 299 16.28 -2.65 -8.40
N ILE A 300 16.83 -2.37 -7.20
CA ILE A 300 16.10 -1.68 -6.13
C ILE A 300 15.61 -0.31 -6.61
N GLY A 301 16.47 0.43 -7.31
CA GLY A 301 16.11 1.73 -7.91
C GLY A 301 15.00 1.62 -8.94
N ALA A 302 15.04 0.62 -9.81
CA ALA A 302 14.00 0.36 -10.81
C ALA A 302 12.65 0.02 -10.16
N ALA A 303 12.65 -0.81 -9.12
CA ALA A 303 11.47 -1.14 -8.34
C ALA A 303 10.89 0.10 -7.63
N ALA A 304 11.75 0.90 -7.00
CA ALA A 304 11.35 2.16 -6.36
C ALA A 304 10.75 3.17 -7.35
N LEU A 305 11.25 3.21 -8.58
CA LEU A 305 10.70 4.05 -9.66
C LEU A 305 9.32 3.57 -10.11
N ALA A 306 9.13 2.26 -10.28
CA ALA A 306 7.85 1.68 -10.68
C ALA A 306 6.77 1.92 -9.61
N SER A 307 7.10 1.67 -8.33
CA SER A 307 6.21 1.95 -7.20
C SER A 307 5.92 3.45 -7.05
N GLY A 308 6.94 4.30 -7.27
CA GLY A 308 6.77 5.75 -7.25
C GLY A 308 5.75 6.26 -8.28
N ARG A 309 5.72 5.68 -9.48
CA ARG A 309 4.71 6.04 -10.50
C ARG A 309 3.30 5.67 -10.05
N ARG A 310 3.11 4.52 -9.36
CA ARG A 310 1.79 4.13 -8.82
C ARG A 310 1.35 5.04 -7.69
N VAL A 311 2.27 5.41 -6.81
CA VAL A 311 2.02 6.40 -5.74
C VAL A 311 1.64 7.76 -6.34
N ASP A 312 2.41 8.24 -7.32
CA ASP A 312 2.13 9.51 -8.01
C ASP A 312 0.75 9.48 -8.68
N ALA A 313 0.39 8.38 -9.35
CA ALA A 313 -0.91 8.24 -10.00
C ALA A 313 -2.07 8.37 -9.01
N VAL A 314 -1.93 7.82 -7.78
CA VAL A 314 -2.95 8.00 -6.73
C VAL A 314 -3.00 9.44 -6.21
N LEU A 315 -1.84 10.09 -6.12
CA LEU A 315 -1.75 11.48 -5.67
C LEU A 315 -2.27 12.47 -6.72
N ASP A 316 -2.09 12.18 -8.01
CA ASP A 316 -2.48 13.03 -9.14
C ASP A 316 -3.96 12.84 -9.52
N GLU A 317 -4.52 11.59 -9.46
CA GLU A 317 -5.95 11.33 -9.72
C GLU A 317 -6.90 12.20 -8.88
N GLN A 318 -6.48 12.58 -7.70
CA GLN A 318 -7.26 13.43 -6.79
C GLN A 318 -7.12 14.93 -7.10
N GLU A 319 -6.01 15.38 -7.68
CA GLU A 319 -5.83 16.75 -8.17
C GLU A 319 -6.67 16.98 -9.45
N ASP A 320 -6.74 15.98 -10.35
CA ASP A 320 -7.54 16.04 -11.59
C ASP A 320 -9.05 15.95 -11.32
N ALA A 321 -9.47 15.19 -10.28
CA ALA A 321 -10.88 15.09 -9.90
C ALA A 321 -11.46 16.41 -9.38
N ALA A 322 -10.65 17.27 -8.79
CA ALA A 322 -11.05 18.61 -8.33
C ALA A 322 -11.10 19.66 -9.46
N GLY A 323 -10.48 19.37 -10.62
CA GLY A 323 -10.35 20.33 -11.73
C GLY A 323 -11.22 20.06 -12.96
N ASP A 324 -11.79 18.87 -13.11
CA ASP A 324 -12.49 18.48 -14.33
C ASP A 324 -14.01 18.62 -14.22
N THR A 325 -14.53 19.81 -14.49
CA THR A 325 -15.94 20.14 -14.62
C THR A 325 -16.45 19.98 -16.07
N GLY A 326 -16.18 18.82 -16.69
CA GLY A 326 -16.69 18.56 -18.04
C GLY A 326 -18.24 18.54 -18.11
N PRO A 327 -18.87 18.88 -19.27
CA PRO A 327 -20.32 18.94 -19.39
C PRO A 327 -20.96 17.56 -19.22
N ALA A 328 -22.08 17.52 -18.48
CA ALA A 328 -22.87 16.33 -18.24
C ALA A 328 -23.48 15.78 -19.54
N THR A 329 -23.30 14.49 -19.81
CA THR A 329 -23.92 13.77 -20.93
C THR A 329 -25.11 12.95 -20.42
N GLY A 330 -26.34 13.45 -20.60
CA GLY A 330 -27.56 12.72 -20.24
C GLY A 330 -28.73 13.66 -19.93
N PRO A 331 -29.99 13.13 -19.80
CA PRO A 331 -31.12 13.91 -19.38
C PRO A 331 -30.89 14.50 -17.99
N ARG A 332 -31.13 15.79 -17.85
CA ARG A 332 -30.98 16.49 -16.56
C ARG A 332 -32.16 16.13 -15.66
N VAL A 333 -31.86 15.48 -14.54
CA VAL A 333 -32.85 15.19 -13.48
C VAL A 333 -32.57 16.15 -12.32
N GLU A 334 -33.55 16.91 -11.90
CA GLU A 334 -33.48 17.79 -10.74
C GLU A 334 -34.22 17.16 -9.57
N LEU A 335 -33.51 16.80 -8.51
CA LEU A 335 -34.09 16.32 -7.27
C LEU A 335 -34.05 17.45 -6.22
N ARG A 336 -35.24 17.96 -5.85
CA ARG A 336 -35.36 18.98 -4.81
C ARG A 336 -35.58 18.33 -3.45
N LEU A 337 -34.77 18.70 -2.48
CA LEU A 337 -34.87 18.23 -1.10
C LEU A 337 -35.20 19.40 -0.18
N ASP A 338 -36.05 19.15 0.79
CA ASP A 338 -36.52 20.19 1.71
C ASP A 338 -35.69 20.14 3.00
N ARG A 339 -35.19 21.32 3.46
CA ARG A 339 -34.50 21.42 4.75
C ARG A 339 -35.50 21.53 5.90
N GLY A 340 -35.10 20.97 7.06
CA GLY A 340 -35.92 21.04 8.29
C GLY A 340 -37.06 20.01 8.35
N GLY A 341 -37.12 19.05 7.39
CA GLY A 341 -38.16 18.02 7.35
C GLY A 341 -37.66 16.65 6.98
N CYS A 342 -38.59 15.68 6.95
CA CYS A 342 -38.31 14.29 6.56
C CYS A 342 -38.78 14.07 5.12
N THR A 343 -37.85 13.83 4.20
CA THR A 343 -38.16 13.57 2.78
C THR A 343 -37.83 12.10 2.43
N GLY A 344 -38.82 11.36 1.93
CA GLY A 344 -38.63 10.05 1.33
C GLY A 344 -38.17 10.16 -0.12
N VAL A 345 -37.26 9.30 -0.55
CA VAL A 345 -36.83 9.22 -1.96
C VAL A 345 -36.94 7.77 -2.39
N VAL A 346 -37.71 7.53 -3.45
CA VAL A 346 -37.87 6.21 -4.08
C VAL A 346 -37.24 6.25 -5.46
N ALA A 347 -36.20 5.47 -5.70
CA ALA A 347 -35.47 5.42 -6.97
C ALA A 347 -35.00 3.99 -7.31
N GLU A 348 -34.57 3.77 -8.55
CA GLU A 348 -33.93 2.50 -8.94
C GLU A 348 -32.47 2.43 -8.52
N GLY A 349 -31.91 1.23 -8.37
CA GLY A 349 -30.59 1.01 -7.81
C GLY A 349 -29.47 1.85 -8.43
N ARG A 350 -29.49 2.05 -9.76
CA ARG A 350 -28.51 2.91 -10.45
C ARG A 350 -28.70 4.40 -10.10
N ASP A 351 -29.94 4.85 -9.97
CA ASP A 351 -30.25 6.23 -9.65
C ASP A 351 -29.99 6.52 -8.17
N VAL A 352 -30.15 5.54 -7.29
CA VAL A 352 -29.73 5.65 -5.89
C VAL A 352 -28.22 5.95 -5.80
N GLU A 353 -27.38 5.20 -6.54
CA GLU A 353 -25.93 5.48 -6.55
C GLU A 353 -25.62 6.89 -7.10
N ARG A 354 -26.31 7.33 -8.16
CA ARG A 354 -26.15 8.69 -8.71
C ARG A 354 -26.52 9.77 -7.68
N ILE A 355 -27.63 9.60 -6.96
CA ILE A 355 -28.05 10.50 -5.88
C ILE A 355 -27.00 10.56 -4.78
N LEU A 356 -26.47 9.41 -4.38
CA LEU A 356 -25.46 9.33 -3.33
C LEU A 356 -24.12 9.94 -3.74
N GLU A 357 -23.70 9.80 -5.00
CA GLU A 357 -22.51 10.46 -5.54
C GLU A 357 -22.65 12.00 -5.43
N VAL A 358 -23.80 12.55 -5.81
CA VAL A 358 -24.04 13.99 -5.69
C VAL A 358 -24.08 14.44 -4.23
N LEU A 359 -24.80 13.73 -3.35
CA LEU A 359 -24.95 14.08 -1.94
C LEU A 359 -23.63 13.99 -1.15
N ARG A 360 -22.69 13.12 -1.58
CA ARG A 360 -21.34 13.03 -1.02
C ARG A 360 -20.38 14.08 -1.56
N GLY A 361 -20.81 14.91 -2.51
CA GLY A 361 -19.94 15.86 -3.19
C GLY A 361 -18.89 15.19 -4.09
N ASP A 362 -19.18 13.98 -4.60
CA ASP A 362 -18.29 13.29 -5.53
C ASP A 362 -18.27 14.03 -6.87
N PRO A 363 -17.09 14.39 -7.41
CA PRO A 363 -16.96 15.00 -8.74
C PRO A 363 -17.61 14.18 -9.87
N ALA A 364 -17.75 12.85 -9.69
CA ALA A 364 -18.47 11.98 -10.61
C ALA A 364 -19.96 12.27 -10.62
N GLY A 365 -20.56 12.72 -9.52
CA GLY A 365 -21.96 13.10 -9.40
C GLY A 365 -22.33 14.25 -10.34
N ALA A 366 -21.48 15.25 -10.47
CA ALA A 366 -21.70 16.38 -11.37
C ALA A 366 -21.83 15.99 -12.87
N ARG A 367 -21.30 14.83 -13.26
CA ARG A 367 -21.33 14.32 -14.65
C ARG A 367 -22.54 13.44 -14.96
N ASN A 368 -23.29 13.02 -13.95
CA ASN A 368 -24.37 12.04 -14.09
C ASN A 368 -25.68 12.65 -14.62
N GLY A 369 -25.72 13.96 -14.85
CA GLY A 369 -26.93 14.64 -15.27
C GLY A 369 -28.01 14.74 -14.18
N LEU A 370 -27.71 14.35 -12.93
CA LEU A 370 -28.57 14.50 -11.77
C LEU A 370 -28.07 15.71 -10.96
N THR A 371 -28.98 16.61 -10.63
CA THR A 371 -28.72 17.77 -9.76
C THR A 371 -29.59 17.64 -8.52
N VAL A 372 -29.00 17.78 -7.35
CA VAL A 372 -29.72 17.89 -6.08
C VAL A 372 -29.74 19.36 -5.70
N THR A 373 -30.93 19.89 -5.44
CA THR A 373 -31.11 21.26 -4.96
C THR A 373 -31.82 21.26 -3.62
N TRP A 374 -31.44 22.20 -2.74
CA TRP A 374 -32.00 22.30 -1.39
C TRP A 374 -32.91 23.52 -1.25
N THR A 375 -34.13 23.29 -0.77
CA THR A 375 -35.03 24.38 -0.40
C THR A 375 -34.54 24.92 0.96
N GLY A 376 -34.25 26.23 1.04
CA GLY A 376 -33.73 26.85 2.26
C GLY A 376 -32.19 26.96 2.32
N GLY A 377 -31.52 26.76 1.19
CA GLY A 377 -30.05 26.92 1.04
C GLY A 377 -29.28 25.62 1.14
N GLU A 378 -28.08 25.60 0.56
CA GLU A 378 -27.22 24.44 0.58
C GLU A 378 -26.72 24.13 2.02
N PRO A 379 -26.70 22.86 2.45
CA PRO A 379 -26.18 22.48 3.74
C PRO A 379 -24.64 22.52 3.75
N ASP A 380 -24.05 22.91 4.89
CA ASP A 380 -22.59 22.91 5.09
C ASP A 380 -22.00 21.50 5.03
N ALA A 381 -22.74 20.49 5.49
CA ALA A 381 -22.36 19.09 5.47
C ALA A 381 -23.56 18.15 5.37
N VAL A 382 -23.42 17.10 4.59
CA VAL A 382 -24.40 16.01 4.45
C VAL A 382 -23.77 14.72 4.98
N HIS A 383 -24.39 14.11 5.99
CA HIS A 383 -24.00 12.81 6.48
C HIS A 383 -24.79 11.72 5.76
N VAL A 384 -24.09 10.84 5.07
CA VAL A 384 -24.69 9.71 4.35
C VAL A 384 -24.32 8.41 5.04
N GLU A 385 -25.29 7.75 5.68
CA GLU A 385 -25.09 6.40 6.21
C GLU A 385 -25.34 5.38 5.09
N PRO A 386 -24.34 4.55 4.75
CA PRO A 386 -24.43 3.60 3.64
C PRO A 386 -25.39 2.44 3.96
N ARG A 387 -25.98 1.86 2.90
CA ARG A 387 -26.85 0.68 2.99
C ARG A 387 -26.23 -0.50 3.74
N GLN A 388 -24.93 -0.74 3.57
CA GLN A 388 -24.21 -1.77 4.30
C GLN A 388 -23.61 -1.19 5.57
N ALA A 389 -24.15 -1.61 6.71
CA ALA A 389 -23.65 -1.21 8.01
C ALA A 389 -22.18 -1.60 8.21
N GLN A 390 -21.30 -0.61 8.30
CA GLN A 390 -19.87 -0.79 8.57
C GLN A 390 -19.60 -0.51 10.05
N LEU A 391 -19.13 -1.53 10.76
CA LEU A 391 -18.66 -1.40 12.14
C LEU A 391 -17.15 -1.70 12.20
N PHE A 392 -16.49 -1.02 13.10
CA PHE A 392 -15.04 -1.11 13.29
C PHE A 392 -14.73 -1.98 14.50
N THR A 393 -13.52 -2.56 14.49
CA THR A 393 -13.01 -3.29 15.65
C THR A 393 -12.81 -2.32 16.81
N GLY A 394 -13.36 -2.65 17.98
CA GLY A 394 -13.35 -1.79 19.16
C GLY A 394 -14.61 -2.02 19.99
N THR A 395 -14.89 -1.16 20.96
CA THR A 395 -16.09 -1.25 21.77
C THR A 395 -17.33 -0.69 21.04
N ILE A 396 -18.52 -0.98 21.55
CA ILE A 396 -19.76 -0.36 21.07
C ILE A 396 -19.66 1.17 21.26
N ALA A 397 -19.17 1.63 22.42
CA ALA A 397 -18.96 3.04 22.69
C ALA A 397 -18.04 3.72 21.65
N GLU A 398 -16.89 3.10 21.33
CA GLU A 398 -15.97 3.60 20.30
C GLU A 398 -16.61 3.67 18.92
N ASN A 399 -17.46 2.71 18.56
CA ASN A 399 -18.20 2.73 17.30
C ASN A 399 -19.24 3.84 17.26
N LEU A 400 -19.92 4.16 18.35
CA LEU A 400 -20.89 5.26 18.44
C LEU A 400 -20.21 6.64 18.39
N ALA A 401 -19.03 6.77 19.01
CA ALA A 401 -18.24 8.02 19.04
C ALA A 401 -17.51 8.33 17.72
N LEU A 402 -17.53 7.43 16.72
CA LEU A 402 -16.84 7.64 15.44
C LEU A 402 -17.42 8.86 14.69
N GLY A 403 -16.57 9.86 14.48
CA GLY A 403 -16.83 10.96 13.55
C GLY A 403 -17.17 12.30 14.18
N ARG A 404 -17.36 12.39 15.50
CA ARG A 404 -17.52 13.67 16.22
C ARG A 404 -17.05 13.53 17.68
N ASP A 405 -16.58 14.64 18.25
CA ASP A 405 -16.52 14.84 19.72
C ASP A 405 -17.99 14.95 20.23
N THR A 406 -18.68 13.81 20.28
CA THR A 406 -20.04 13.74 20.79
C THR A 406 -19.96 13.73 22.32
N ALA A 407 -20.08 14.93 22.92
CA ALA A 407 -20.18 15.09 24.37
C ALA A 407 -21.54 14.65 24.95
N GLY A 408 -22.39 14.00 24.14
CA GLY A 408 -23.73 13.59 24.49
C GLY A 408 -23.85 12.13 24.93
N GLU A 409 -24.87 11.83 25.71
CA GLU A 409 -25.22 10.46 26.08
C GLU A 409 -25.78 9.71 24.84
N PRO A 410 -25.26 8.52 24.47
CA PRO A 410 -25.70 7.78 23.29
C PRO A 410 -27.09 7.12 23.46
N ARG A 411 -27.65 7.14 24.67
CA ARG A 411 -28.90 6.45 25.01
C ARG A 411 -30.10 6.83 24.13
N PRO A 412 -30.38 8.12 23.85
CA PRO A 412 -31.47 8.50 22.97
C PRO A 412 -31.37 7.90 21.57
N ALA A 413 -30.16 7.91 20.97
CA ALA A 413 -29.90 7.32 19.68
C ALA A 413 -30.03 5.79 19.67
N LEU A 414 -29.58 5.12 20.72
CA LEU A 414 -29.75 3.67 20.91
C LEU A 414 -31.23 3.28 21.02
N VAL A 415 -32.03 4.07 21.71
CA VAL A 415 -33.47 3.84 21.82
C VAL A 415 -34.16 4.06 20.47
N ALA A 416 -33.88 5.18 19.79
CA ALA A 416 -34.47 5.53 18.50
C ALA A 416 -34.13 4.53 17.39
N SER A 417 -32.93 3.97 17.40
CA SER A 417 -32.51 2.93 16.45
C SER A 417 -32.96 1.50 16.82
N GLY A 418 -33.62 1.32 17.98
CA GLY A 418 -33.96 0.00 18.52
C GLY A 418 -32.74 -0.82 18.95
N ALA A 419 -31.56 -0.20 19.12
CA ALA A 419 -30.34 -0.89 19.53
C ALA A 419 -30.26 -1.09 21.05
N ALA A 420 -30.92 -0.27 21.87
CA ALA A 420 -30.83 -0.30 23.31
C ALA A 420 -31.07 -1.70 23.92
N PRO A 421 -32.12 -2.48 23.54
CA PRO A 421 -32.37 -3.77 24.18
C PRO A 421 -31.27 -4.79 24.01
N PHE A 422 -30.60 -4.81 22.85
CA PHE A 422 -29.51 -5.75 22.64
C PHE A 422 -28.20 -5.29 23.26
N VAL A 423 -27.95 -3.97 23.34
CA VAL A 423 -26.76 -3.41 24.01
C VAL A 423 -26.87 -3.64 25.52
N ASP A 424 -28.06 -3.42 26.12
CA ASP A 424 -28.32 -3.65 27.54
C ASP A 424 -28.22 -5.15 27.92
N ALA A 425 -28.44 -6.04 26.96
CA ALA A 425 -28.29 -7.49 27.16
C ALA A 425 -26.84 -7.99 27.03
N GLN A 426 -25.88 -7.13 26.60
CA GLN A 426 -24.49 -7.53 26.58
C GLN A 426 -23.88 -7.51 27.99
N PRO A 427 -22.98 -8.46 28.32
CA PRO A 427 -22.32 -8.50 29.64
C PRO A 427 -21.60 -7.19 30.01
N ASP A 428 -20.92 -6.57 29.03
CA ASP A 428 -20.16 -5.35 29.24
C ASP A 428 -20.86 -4.08 28.68
N GLY A 429 -22.12 -4.20 28.25
CA GLY A 429 -22.94 -3.09 27.79
C GLY A 429 -22.29 -2.32 26.63
N LEU A 430 -21.99 -1.03 26.83
CA LEU A 430 -21.30 -0.18 25.85
C LEU A 430 -19.83 -0.53 25.65
N ASP A 431 -19.19 -1.19 26.63
CA ASP A 431 -17.80 -1.62 26.56
C ASP A 431 -17.64 -2.98 25.86
N GLU A 432 -18.76 -3.62 25.46
CA GLU A 432 -18.72 -4.87 24.69
C GLU A 432 -17.96 -4.72 23.38
N HIS A 433 -17.06 -5.67 23.11
CA HIS A 433 -16.18 -5.66 21.97
C HIS A 433 -16.83 -6.13 20.67
N VAL A 434 -16.87 -5.27 19.67
CA VAL A 434 -17.28 -5.56 18.30
C VAL A 434 -16.07 -6.04 17.49
N ARG A 435 -16.16 -7.24 16.90
CA ARG A 435 -15.14 -7.78 16.00
C ARG A 435 -15.19 -7.07 14.64
N ALA A 436 -14.08 -7.18 13.91
CA ALA A 436 -13.95 -6.60 12.57
C ALA A 436 -15.22 -6.82 11.72
N ARG A 437 -15.72 -5.75 11.10
CA ARG A 437 -16.96 -5.72 10.31
C ARG A 437 -18.22 -6.15 11.07
N GLY A 438 -18.22 -6.11 12.39
CA GLY A 438 -19.37 -6.52 13.19
C GLY A 438 -19.72 -8.01 13.08
N LEU A 439 -18.76 -8.90 12.79
CA LEU A 439 -19.00 -10.34 12.61
C LEU A 439 -19.51 -11.06 13.88
N SER A 440 -19.41 -10.42 15.04
CA SER A 440 -19.98 -10.92 16.30
C SER A 440 -21.47 -10.62 16.44
N LEU A 441 -22.05 -9.75 15.60
CA LEU A 441 -23.41 -9.28 15.66
C LEU A 441 -24.27 -9.87 14.52
N SER A 442 -25.57 -10.02 14.75
CA SER A 442 -26.52 -10.35 13.68
C SER A 442 -26.65 -9.20 12.66
N GLY A 443 -27.24 -9.46 11.48
CA GLY A 443 -27.47 -8.43 10.47
C GLY A 443 -28.26 -7.24 11.00
N GLY A 444 -29.38 -7.50 11.69
CA GLY A 444 -30.23 -6.47 12.29
C GLY A 444 -29.55 -5.73 13.45
N GLN A 445 -28.73 -6.42 14.28
CA GLN A 445 -27.96 -5.75 15.33
C GLN A 445 -26.94 -4.79 14.76
N ARG A 446 -26.20 -5.21 13.70
CA ARG A 446 -25.25 -4.33 13.00
C ARG A 446 -25.93 -3.10 12.42
N GLN A 447 -27.07 -3.29 11.76
CA GLN A 447 -27.80 -2.21 11.12
C GLN A 447 -28.35 -1.21 12.15
N ARG A 448 -28.93 -1.69 13.26
CA ARG A 448 -29.40 -0.83 14.35
C ARG A 448 -28.26 -0.07 15.03
N LEU A 449 -27.10 -0.68 15.21
CA LEU A 449 -25.93 0.00 15.81
C LEU A 449 -25.36 1.06 14.87
N ALA A 450 -25.31 0.80 13.57
CA ALA A 450 -24.88 1.78 12.58
C ALA A 450 -25.85 2.98 12.50
N LEU A 451 -27.17 2.70 12.54
CA LEU A 451 -28.19 3.73 12.65
C LEU A 451 -28.06 4.53 13.95
N ALA A 452 -27.81 3.87 15.10
CA ALA A 452 -27.55 4.54 16.37
C ALA A 452 -26.36 5.50 16.27
N ARG A 453 -25.25 5.09 15.62
CA ARG A 453 -24.09 5.95 15.38
C ARG A 453 -24.44 7.19 14.56
N ALA A 454 -25.19 7.01 13.45
CA ALA A 454 -25.61 8.09 12.60
C ALA A 454 -26.53 9.10 13.32
N LEU A 455 -27.44 8.59 14.18
CA LEU A 455 -28.31 9.40 15.01
C LEU A 455 -27.58 10.10 16.15
N HIS A 456 -26.60 9.42 16.77
CA HIS A 456 -25.79 10.00 17.85
C HIS A 456 -24.87 11.12 17.34
N ALA A 457 -24.39 11.02 16.10
CA ALA A 457 -23.62 12.07 15.44
C ALA A 457 -24.44 13.36 15.21
N ASP A 458 -25.77 13.29 15.27
CA ASP A 458 -26.75 14.37 15.12
C ASP A 458 -26.41 15.41 14.03
N PRO A 459 -26.16 14.99 12.78
CA PRO A 459 -25.86 15.93 11.70
C PRO A 459 -27.08 16.77 11.30
N ASP A 460 -26.85 17.98 10.79
CA ASP A 460 -27.93 18.84 10.29
C ASP A 460 -28.71 18.18 9.16
N VAL A 461 -28.01 17.49 8.26
CA VAL A 461 -28.60 16.68 7.19
C VAL A 461 -28.14 15.24 7.30
N LEU A 462 -29.08 14.33 7.52
CA LEU A 462 -28.86 12.88 7.59
C LEU A 462 -29.55 12.19 6.42
N VAL A 463 -28.76 11.47 5.63
CA VAL A 463 -29.24 10.62 4.53
C VAL A 463 -29.10 9.16 4.94
N LEU A 464 -30.19 8.43 4.96
CA LEU A 464 -30.27 7.02 5.31
C LEU A 464 -30.69 6.20 4.09
N VAL A 465 -29.90 5.17 3.77
CA VAL A 465 -30.17 4.28 2.63
C VAL A 465 -30.62 2.92 3.14
N ASP A 466 -31.89 2.61 2.94
CA ASP A 466 -32.51 1.34 3.37
C ASP A 466 -32.14 0.94 4.81
N PRO A 467 -32.37 1.79 5.81
CA PRO A 467 -31.85 1.61 7.17
C PRO A 467 -32.48 0.45 7.96
N THR A 468 -33.53 -0.18 7.43
CA THR A 468 -34.34 -1.19 8.14
C THR A 468 -34.42 -2.55 7.44
N THR A 469 -33.69 -2.78 6.36
CA THR A 469 -33.81 -4.00 5.50
C THR A 469 -33.54 -5.33 6.22
N ALA A 470 -32.83 -5.33 7.35
CA ALA A 470 -32.53 -6.53 8.14
C ALA A 470 -33.40 -6.63 9.41
N LEU A 471 -34.47 -5.86 9.52
CA LEU A 471 -35.36 -5.82 10.67
C LEU A 471 -36.69 -6.52 10.35
N ASP A 472 -37.34 -7.04 11.39
CA ASP A 472 -38.73 -7.48 11.31
C ASP A 472 -39.66 -6.29 11.36
N SER A 473 -40.92 -6.48 10.94
CA SER A 473 -41.91 -5.38 10.79
C SER A 473 -42.21 -4.66 12.10
N VAL A 474 -42.18 -5.34 13.24
CA VAL A 474 -42.44 -4.71 14.54
C VAL A 474 -41.28 -3.81 14.95
N THR A 475 -40.07 -4.31 14.79
CA THR A 475 -38.86 -3.52 15.06
C THR A 475 -38.72 -2.37 14.08
N GLU A 476 -39.08 -2.55 12.81
CA GLU A 476 -39.06 -1.50 11.79
C GLU A 476 -40.00 -0.35 12.14
N GLU A 477 -41.21 -0.64 12.60
CA GLU A 477 -42.17 0.38 13.02
C GLU A 477 -41.65 1.19 14.22
N ALA A 478 -41.12 0.50 15.23
CA ALA A 478 -40.54 1.13 16.41
C ALA A 478 -39.34 2.04 16.03
N VAL A 479 -38.51 1.62 15.09
CA VAL A 479 -37.37 2.40 14.58
C VAL A 479 -37.84 3.61 13.78
N ALA A 480 -38.89 3.47 12.95
CA ALA A 480 -39.45 4.58 12.19
C ALA A 480 -40.01 5.67 13.12
N ASP A 481 -40.73 5.26 14.18
CA ASP A 481 -41.25 6.18 15.19
C ASP A 481 -40.14 6.83 16.01
N GLY A 482 -39.15 6.05 16.45
CA GLY A 482 -38.00 6.55 17.19
C GLY A 482 -37.15 7.55 16.40
N LEU A 483 -36.91 7.26 15.12
CA LEU A 483 -36.20 8.15 14.22
C LEU A 483 -36.94 9.49 14.04
N HIS A 484 -38.25 9.41 13.78
CA HIS A 484 -39.09 10.60 13.61
C HIS A 484 -39.13 11.42 14.90
N ALA A 485 -39.40 10.81 16.04
CA ALA A 485 -39.45 11.49 17.33
C ALA A 485 -38.13 12.16 17.71
N LEU A 486 -37.00 11.49 17.46
CA LEU A 486 -35.68 12.04 17.81
C LEU A 486 -35.27 13.23 16.93
N ARG A 487 -35.60 13.19 15.65
CA ARG A 487 -35.12 14.21 14.69
C ARG A 487 -36.15 15.27 14.29
N HIS A 488 -37.44 14.98 14.47
CA HIS A 488 -38.56 15.83 14.03
C HIS A 488 -39.61 16.08 15.13
N GLY A 489 -39.26 15.79 16.41
CA GLY A 489 -40.07 16.12 17.58
C GLY A 489 -39.95 17.59 17.98
N ASP A 490 -40.05 17.88 19.27
CA ASP A 490 -40.12 19.24 19.83
C ASP A 490 -38.80 20.06 19.77
N GLY A 491 -37.75 19.56 19.05
CA GLY A 491 -36.44 20.19 18.93
C GLY A 491 -36.29 21.11 17.71
N GLU A 492 -35.08 21.61 17.47
CA GLU A 492 -34.74 22.31 16.22
C GLU A 492 -34.95 21.37 15.01
N PRO A 493 -35.62 21.85 13.94
CA PRO A 493 -35.93 21.00 12.80
C PRO A 493 -34.68 20.53 12.09
N ARG A 494 -34.40 19.22 12.17
CA ARG A 494 -33.31 18.54 11.47
C ARG A 494 -33.78 18.07 10.08
N THR A 495 -32.86 17.91 9.15
CA THR A 495 -33.18 17.38 7.82
C THR A 495 -32.89 15.88 7.78
N THR A 496 -33.86 15.09 7.35
CA THR A 496 -33.67 13.63 7.14
C THR A 496 -34.14 13.27 5.73
N VAL A 497 -33.26 12.57 4.99
CA VAL A 497 -33.56 12.01 3.67
C VAL A 497 -33.55 10.49 3.76
N LEU A 498 -34.68 9.86 3.51
CA LEU A 498 -34.87 8.42 3.52
C LEU A 498 -34.88 7.87 2.10
N ILE A 499 -33.77 7.30 1.64
CA ILE A 499 -33.72 6.63 0.34
C ILE A 499 -34.09 5.16 0.58
N THR A 500 -35.35 4.80 0.31
CA THR A 500 -35.88 3.49 0.65
C THR A 500 -37.14 3.13 -0.13
N THR A 501 -37.48 1.84 -0.15
CA THR A 501 -38.79 1.34 -0.61
C THR A 501 -39.67 0.86 0.54
N SER A 502 -39.25 1.03 1.80
CA SER A 502 -40.04 0.62 2.97
C SER A 502 -41.33 1.49 3.11
N PRO A 503 -42.53 0.90 3.05
CA PRO A 503 -43.76 1.62 3.26
C PRO A 503 -43.84 2.27 4.66
N VAL A 504 -43.30 1.63 5.66
CA VAL A 504 -43.32 2.08 7.06
C VAL A 504 -42.52 3.37 7.23
N LEU A 505 -41.33 3.42 6.67
CA LEU A 505 -40.48 4.62 6.70
C LEU A 505 -41.07 5.75 5.83
N LEU A 506 -41.56 5.42 4.62
CA LEU A 506 -42.16 6.40 3.71
C LEU A 506 -43.42 7.02 4.26
N ALA A 507 -44.19 6.29 5.09
CA ALA A 507 -45.36 6.81 5.78
C ALA A 507 -45.04 7.86 6.87
N ARG A 508 -43.80 7.93 7.34
CA ARG A 508 -43.32 8.95 8.30
C ARG A 508 -42.66 10.15 7.60
N ALA A 509 -42.44 10.07 6.27
CA ALA A 509 -41.93 11.20 5.49
C ALA A 509 -43.05 12.23 5.21
N GLU A 510 -42.73 13.50 5.37
CA GLU A 510 -43.66 14.60 5.05
C GLU A 510 -43.97 14.67 3.54
N ARG A 511 -42.95 14.36 2.74
CA ARG A 511 -43.05 14.29 1.28
C ARG A 511 -42.21 13.15 0.74
N VAL A 512 -42.68 12.55 -0.35
CA VAL A 512 -41.95 11.52 -1.09
C VAL A 512 -41.63 12.04 -2.49
N ARG A 513 -40.38 11.81 -2.91
CA ARG A 513 -39.88 12.09 -4.26
C ARG A 513 -39.68 10.73 -4.96
N PHE A 514 -40.52 10.44 -5.93
CA PHE A 514 -40.42 9.22 -6.73
C PHE A 514 -39.75 9.52 -8.06
N LEU A 515 -38.58 8.94 -8.27
CA LEU A 515 -37.84 9.02 -9.53
C LEU A 515 -38.30 7.88 -10.44
N THR A 516 -38.99 8.22 -11.51
CA THR A 516 -39.51 7.26 -12.50
C THR A 516 -38.39 6.74 -13.40
N ALA A 517 -38.58 5.58 -14.04
CA ALA A 517 -37.64 5.05 -15.02
C ALA A 517 -37.38 5.99 -16.21
N GLY A 518 -38.29 6.92 -16.49
CA GLY A 518 -38.16 7.97 -17.50
C GLY A 518 -37.34 9.18 -17.06
N GLY A 519 -36.86 9.23 -15.80
CA GLY A 519 -36.08 10.35 -15.25
C GLY A 519 -36.96 11.52 -14.77
N GLU A 520 -38.27 11.36 -14.65
CA GLU A 520 -39.18 12.32 -14.10
C GLU A 520 -39.29 12.17 -12.59
N VAL A 521 -39.35 13.28 -11.84
CA VAL A 521 -39.53 13.28 -10.38
C VAL A 521 -40.98 13.63 -10.03
N VAL A 522 -41.71 12.63 -9.56
CA VAL A 522 -43.08 12.82 -9.04
C VAL A 522 -42.98 13.08 -7.53
N THR A 523 -43.75 14.07 -7.07
CA THR A 523 -43.74 14.50 -5.67
C THR A 523 -45.14 14.43 -5.08
N GLY A 524 -45.28 13.83 -3.91
CA GLY A 524 -46.55 13.74 -3.21
C GLY A 524 -46.41 13.18 -1.80
N GLU A 525 -47.50 13.05 -1.08
CA GLU A 525 -47.55 12.26 0.15
C GLU A 525 -47.55 10.77 -0.19
N HIS A 526 -47.00 9.94 0.70
CA HIS A 526 -46.92 8.50 0.49
C HIS A 526 -48.24 7.84 0.11
N ARG A 527 -49.35 8.20 0.81
CA ARG A 527 -50.68 7.66 0.51
C ARG A 527 -51.20 8.07 -0.84
N THR A 528 -51.09 9.36 -1.19
CA THR A 528 -51.51 9.89 -2.48
C THR A 528 -50.78 9.21 -3.64
N LEU A 529 -49.45 9.01 -3.48
CA LEU A 529 -48.63 8.33 -4.51
C LEU A 529 -49.00 6.84 -4.65
N LEU A 530 -49.39 6.16 -3.58
CA LEU A 530 -49.89 4.78 -3.66
C LEU A 530 -51.19 4.67 -4.47
N ASP A 531 -52.09 5.67 -4.33
CA ASP A 531 -53.40 5.66 -4.99
C ASP A 531 -53.31 6.13 -6.46
N GLU A 532 -52.45 7.10 -6.76
CA GLU A 532 -52.42 7.78 -8.07
C GLU A 532 -51.34 7.22 -9.03
N HIS A 533 -50.27 6.55 -8.51
CA HIS A 533 -49.14 6.12 -9.32
C HIS A 533 -48.89 4.60 -9.25
N ALA A 534 -49.36 3.87 -10.27
CA ALA A 534 -49.21 2.41 -10.33
C ALA A 534 -47.75 1.92 -10.29
N ASP A 535 -46.80 2.70 -10.84
CA ASP A 535 -45.37 2.35 -10.81
C ASP A 535 -44.77 2.51 -9.40
N TYR A 536 -45.21 3.53 -8.67
CA TYR A 536 -44.86 3.73 -7.28
C TYR A 536 -45.40 2.58 -6.41
N TYR A 537 -46.67 2.26 -6.57
CA TYR A 537 -47.31 1.15 -5.87
C TYR A 537 -46.53 -0.18 -6.04
N ARG A 538 -46.25 -0.52 -7.30
CA ARG A 538 -45.45 -1.75 -7.62
C ARG A 538 -44.06 -1.74 -7.01
N LYS A 539 -43.46 -0.57 -6.82
CA LYS A 539 -42.11 -0.44 -6.31
C LYS A 539 -42.04 -0.55 -4.79
N VAL A 540 -43.08 -0.10 -4.09
CA VAL A 540 -43.12 0.01 -2.64
C VAL A 540 -43.86 -1.17 -1.99
N VAL A 541 -44.90 -1.69 -2.65
CA VAL A 541 -45.78 -2.75 -2.09
C VAL A 541 -45.63 -4.08 -2.83
N GLY A 542 -45.27 -4.04 -4.11
CA GLY A 542 -45.04 -5.22 -4.95
C GLY A 542 -43.66 -5.70 -4.85
#